data_e15443c960efc122d56d25278e49c058
#
_entry.id   e15443c960efc122d56d25278e49c058
#
_cell.length_a   1.000
_cell.length_b   1.000
_cell.length_c   1.000
_cell.angle_alpha   90.00
_cell.angle_beta   90.00
_cell.angle_gamma   90.00
#
_symmetry.space_group_name_H-M   'P 1'
#
loop_
_entity.id
_entity.type
_entity.pdbx_description
1 polymer ?
#
loop_
_entity_poly.entity_id
_entity_poly.type
_entity_poly.pdbx_seq_one_letter_code
_entity_poly.pdbx_strand_id
1 'polypeptide(L)'
;MIRDVTGIGIGLRYDLAAELLERRPDTVSWVEIHPENYLDRGGRYQEMLELARRDWPVITHGLSTCLGALEPFDSAYLGELGAFLSELEIPWHSE
;
A
#
# COMPACT_ATOMS: atom_id res chain seq x y z
N MET A 1 5.68 -10.10 -10.81
CA MET A 1 4.55 -11.05 -10.70
C MET A 1 3.64 -10.65 -9.54
N ILE A 2 2.35 -10.58 -9.79
CA ILE A 2 1.36 -10.29 -8.74
C ILE A 2 1.22 -11.51 -7.83
N ARG A 3 1.27 -11.26 -6.54
CA ARG A 3 1.21 -12.33 -5.53
C ARG A 3 -0.23 -12.56 -5.08
N ASP A 4 -0.56 -13.80 -4.74
CA ASP A 4 -1.85 -14.13 -4.16
C ASP A 4 -1.99 -13.54 -2.76
N VAL A 5 -3.21 -13.08 -2.45
CA VAL A 5 -3.52 -12.50 -1.14
C VAL A 5 -4.52 -13.41 -0.44
N THR A 6 -4.06 -14.09 0.59
CA THR A 6 -4.88 -15.01 1.39
C THR A 6 -4.54 -14.84 2.85
N GLY A 7 -5.41 -15.33 3.72
CA GLY A 7 -5.17 -15.28 5.15
C GLY A 7 -5.49 -13.93 5.78
N ILE A 8 -4.79 -13.60 6.84
CA ILE A 8 -5.05 -12.40 7.65
C ILE A 8 -3.93 -11.40 7.42
N GLY A 9 -4.30 -10.14 7.19
CA GLY A 9 -3.35 -9.06 7.02
C GLY A 9 -3.49 -7.97 8.05
N ILE A 10 -2.57 -7.03 8.01
CA ILE A 10 -2.53 -5.91 8.94
C ILE A 10 -2.11 -4.63 8.19
N GLY A 11 -2.60 -3.49 8.64
CA GLY A 11 -2.15 -2.21 8.11
C GLY A 11 -0.69 -1.94 8.47
N LEU A 12 0.10 -1.59 7.47
CA LEU A 12 1.50 -1.22 7.68
C LEU A 12 1.55 0.24 8.13
N ARG A 13 1.33 0.45 9.42
CA ARG A 13 1.34 1.79 10.03
C ARG A 13 2.76 2.17 10.39
N TYR A 14 3.08 3.44 10.25
CA TYR A 14 4.43 3.93 10.50
C TYR A 14 4.93 3.57 11.90
N ASP A 15 4.11 3.77 12.92
CA ASP A 15 4.46 3.51 14.32
C ASP A 15 4.60 2.02 14.66
N LEU A 16 4.03 1.12 13.84
CA LEU A 16 4.12 -0.32 14.05
C LEU A 16 5.10 -1.00 13.12
N ALA A 17 5.53 -0.29 12.08
CA ALA A 17 6.29 -0.89 10.99
C ALA A 17 7.63 -1.48 11.45
N ALA A 18 8.34 -0.78 12.30
CA ALA A 18 9.63 -1.24 12.80
C ALA A 18 9.51 -2.57 13.52
N GLU A 19 8.52 -2.68 14.42
CA GLU A 19 8.29 -3.91 15.17
C GLU A 19 7.81 -5.05 14.27
N LEU A 20 6.89 -4.75 13.34
CA LEU A 20 6.39 -5.73 12.40
C LEU A 20 7.51 -6.30 11.53
N LEU A 21 8.35 -5.43 10.99
CA LEU A 21 9.47 -5.82 10.14
C LEU A 21 10.54 -6.60 10.90
N GLU A 22 10.74 -6.29 12.17
CA GLU A 22 11.68 -7.00 13.03
C GLU A 22 11.16 -8.39 13.40
N ARG A 23 9.92 -8.48 13.85
CA ARG A 23 9.32 -9.73 14.34
C ARG A 23 8.87 -10.68 13.25
N ARG A 24 8.35 -10.15 12.14
CA ARG A 24 7.86 -10.92 11.00
C ARG A 24 6.98 -12.10 11.41
N PRO A 25 5.86 -11.84 12.10
CA PRO A 25 5.03 -12.92 12.64
C PRO A 25 4.39 -13.75 11.53
N ASP A 26 4.40 -15.07 11.69
CA ASP A 26 3.85 -16.02 10.72
C ASP A 26 2.34 -15.86 10.53
N THR A 27 1.66 -15.26 11.51
CA THR A 27 0.21 -15.04 11.46
C THR A 27 -0.20 -13.92 10.52
N VAL A 28 0.74 -13.06 10.11
CA VAL A 28 0.46 -11.97 9.16
C VAL A 28 0.81 -12.46 7.76
N SER A 29 -0.20 -12.50 6.89
CA SER A 29 -0.07 -13.01 5.53
C SER A 29 0.11 -11.93 4.47
N TRP A 30 -0.30 -10.70 4.77
CA TRP A 30 -0.18 -9.55 3.87
C TRP A 30 -0.27 -8.25 4.66
N VAL A 31 0.13 -7.16 4.02
CA VAL A 31 0.04 -5.83 4.64
C VAL A 31 -0.71 -4.87 3.73
N GLU A 32 -1.34 -3.87 4.34
CA GLU A 32 -2.08 -2.83 3.64
C GLU A 32 -1.42 -1.48 3.86
N ILE A 33 -1.34 -0.70 2.79
CA ILE A 33 -0.85 0.67 2.85
C ILE A 33 -1.87 1.64 2.25
N HIS A 34 -1.72 2.92 2.59
CA HIS A 34 -2.43 4.01 1.94
C HIS A 34 -1.48 4.63 0.91
N PRO A 35 -1.80 4.57 -0.39
CA PRO A 35 -0.90 5.09 -1.43
C PRO A 35 -0.51 6.55 -1.20
N GLU A 36 -1.42 7.35 -0.65
CA GLU A 36 -1.19 8.77 -0.39
C GLU A 36 0.02 9.03 0.50
N ASN A 37 0.39 8.07 1.34
CA ASN A 37 1.56 8.18 2.21
C ASN A 37 2.88 7.92 1.47
N TYR A 38 2.82 7.41 0.25
CA TYR A 38 4.02 6.98 -0.49
C TYR A 38 4.22 7.72 -1.81
N LEU A 39 3.17 8.33 -2.37
CA LEU A 39 3.26 9.06 -3.62
C LEU A 39 4.18 10.27 -3.46
N ASP A 40 5.15 10.41 -4.37
CA ASP A 40 6.15 11.47 -4.36
C ASP A 40 6.91 11.60 -3.03
N ARG A 41 7.06 10.49 -2.32
CA ARG A 41 7.67 10.46 -1.02
C ARG A 41 8.79 9.43 -0.97
N GLY A 42 9.97 9.87 -0.57
CA GLY A 42 11.12 9.00 -0.38
C GLY A 42 11.40 8.75 1.09
N GLY A 43 12.66 8.45 1.42
CA GLY A 43 13.13 8.29 2.78
C GLY A 43 12.58 7.07 3.47
N ARG A 44 12.17 7.21 4.73
CA ARG A 44 11.77 6.09 5.58
C ARG A 44 10.53 5.35 5.08
N TYR A 45 9.58 6.07 4.48
CA TYR A 45 8.37 5.43 3.93
C TYR A 45 8.73 4.51 2.78
N GLN A 46 9.55 4.98 1.87
CA GLN A 46 10.01 4.18 0.74
C GLN A 46 10.79 2.95 1.21
N GLU A 47 11.70 3.14 2.14
CA GLU A 47 12.50 2.07 2.70
C GLU A 47 11.63 1.02 3.41
N MET A 48 10.68 1.46 4.22
CA MET A 48 9.73 0.61 4.91
C MET A 48 8.93 -0.25 3.93
N LEU A 49 8.44 0.38 2.87
CA LEU A 49 7.67 -0.32 1.83
C LEU A 49 8.52 -1.37 1.12
N GLU A 50 9.74 -1.03 0.77
CA GLU A 50 10.65 -1.96 0.11
C GLU A 50 10.94 -3.18 0.97
N LEU A 51 11.15 -2.99 2.27
CA LEU A 51 11.37 -4.09 3.20
C LEU A 51 10.13 -4.96 3.35
N ALA A 52 8.96 -4.36 3.44
CA ALA A 52 7.71 -5.11 3.57
C ALA A 52 7.42 -5.95 2.33
N ARG A 53 7.66 -5.40 1.15
CA ARG A 53 7.41 -6.10 -0.12
C ARG A 53 8.24 -7.37 -0.31
N ARG A 54 9.35 -7.49 0.37
CA ARG A 54 10.20 -8.69 0.31
C ARG A 54 9.49 -9.90 0.90
N ASP A 55 8.69 -9.69 1.95
CA ASP A 55 8.13 -10.79 2.73
C ASP A 55 6.63 -10.94 2.59
N TRP A 56 5.91 -9.86 2.26
CA TRP A 56 4.46 -9.89 2.19
C TRP A 56 3.92 -9.34 0.89
N PRO A 57 2.81 -9.89 0.39
CA PRO A 57 2.00 -9.17 -0.59
C PRO A 57 1.53 -7.85 0.03
N VAL A 58 1.53 -6.79 -0.75
CA VAL A 58 1.07 -5.47 -0.31
C VAL A 58 -0.21 -5.14 -1.05
N ILE A 59 -1.26 -4.80 -0.31
CA ILE A 59 -2.49 -4.27 -0.88
C ILE A 59 -2.62 -2.80 -0.51
N THR A 60 -3.48 -2.09 -1.21
CA THR A 60 -3.66 -0.66 -1.00
C THR A 60 -5.10 -0.30 -0.72
N HIS A 61 -5.28 0.73 0.10
CA HIS A 61 -6.57 1.34 0.34
C HIS A 61 -6.42 2.86 0.20
N GLY A 62 -7.10 3.42 -0.80
CA GLY A 62 -7.05 4.85 -1.08
C GLY A 62 -7.99 5.64 -0.20
N LEU A 63 -7.64 6.90 0.04
CA LEU A 63 -8.39 7.79 0.90
C LEU A 63 -8.86 9.06 0.18
N SER A 64 -8.35 9.32 -1.02
CA SER A 64 -8.48 10.63 -1.67
C SER A 64 -9.31 10.63 -2.94
N THR A 65 -9.80 9.49 -3.40
CA THR A 65 -10.55 9.43 -4.68
C THR A 65 -11.93 10.07 -4.57
N CYS A 66 -12.54 10.05 -3.39
CA CYS A 66 -13.83 10.70 -3.13
C CYS A 66 -14.94 10.24 -4.09
N LEU A 67 -15.18 8.92 -4.14
CA LEU A 67 -16.11 8.32 -5.08
C LEU A 67 -17.53 8.88 -5.00
N GLY A 68 -17.95 9.38 -3.83
CA GLY A 68 -19.26 9.96 -3.62
C GLY A 68 -19.34 11.48 -3.84
N ALA A 69 -18.25 12.11 -4.24
CA ALA A 69 -18.21 13.55 -4.43
C ALA A 69 -18.94 13.96 -5.72
N LEU A 70 -19.43 15.20 -5.75
CA LEU A 70 -20.07 15.76 -6.94
C LEU A 70 -19.06 16.26 -7.97
N GLU A 71 -17.85 16.60 -7.51
CA GLU A 71 -16.79 17.09 -8.39
C GLU A 71 -16.20 15.95 -9.22
N PRO A 72 -15.70 16.24 -10.43
CA PRO A 72 -14.98 15.24 -11.22
C PRO A 72 -13.74 14.74 -10.49
N PHE A 73 -13.33 13.51 -10.79
CA PHE A 73 -12.09 12.97 -10.27
C PHE A 73 -10.90 13.77 -10.79
N ASP A 74 -9.87 13.91 -9.94
CA ASP A 74 -8.59 14.48 -10.34
C ASP A 74 -7.85 13.47 -11.22
N SER A 75 -7.82 13.72 -12.52
CA SER A 75 -7.21 12.79 -13.47
C SER A 75 -5.69 12.69 -13.30
N ALA A 76 -5.03 13.76 -12.85
CA ALA A 76 -3.61 13.72 -12.56
C ALA A 76 -3.31 12.77 -11.40
N TYR A 77 -4.10 12.86 -10.34
CA TYR A 77 -3.99 11.96 -9.19
C TYR A 77 -4.26 10.50 -9.60
N LEU A 78 -5.30 10.26 -10.38
CA LEU A 78 -5.61 8.91 -10.85
C LEU A 78 -4.49 8.33 -11.69
N GLY A 79 -3.83 9.16 -12.50
CA GLY A 79 -2.67 8.74 -13.29
C GLY A 79 -1.49 8.35 -12.40
N GLU A 80 -1.21 9.15 -11.38
CA GLU A 80 -0.14 8.85 -10.41
C GLU A 80 -0.44 7.58 -9.62
N LEU A 81 -1.66 7.43 -9.17
CA LEU A 81 -2.11 6.24 -8.45
C LEU A 81 -1.97 5.00 -9.33
N GLY A 82 -2.47 5.06 -10.57
CA GLY A 82 -2.37 3.95 -11.51
C GLY A 82 -0.94 3.52 -11.76
N ALA A 83 -0.03 4.48 -11.96
CA ALA A 83 1.39 4.20 -12.14
C ALA A 83 2.00 3.55 -10.90
N PHE A 84 1.68 4.05 -9.73
CA PHE A 84 2.14 3.50 -8.46
C PHE A 84 1.70 2.04 -8.28
N LEU A 85 0.41 1.76 -8.50
CA LEU A 85 -0.14 0.42 -8.36
C LEU A 85 0.50 -0.56 -9.36
N SER A 86 0.70 -0.09 -10.58
CA SER A 86 1.29 -0.91 -11.64
C SER A 86 2.77 -1.22 -11.37
N GLU A 87 3.54 -0.21 -10.99
CA GLU A 87 4.97 -0.36 -10.69
C GLU A 87 5.21 -1.34 -9.55
N LEU A 88 4.39 -1.27 -8.52
CA LEU A 88 4.51 -2.16 -7.35
C LEU A 88 3.81 -3.50 -7.54
N GLU A 89 3.14 -3.71 -8.67
CA GLU A 89 2.36 -4.92 -8.93
C GLU A 89 1.37 -5.22 -7.81
N ILE A 90 0.63 -4.17 -7.41
CA ILE A 90 -0.36 -4.29 -6.33
C ILE A 90 -1.53 -5.17 -6.79
N PRO A 91 -1.83 -6.28 -6.08
CA PRO A 91 -2.89 -7.20 -6.49
C PRO A 91 -4.30 -6.69 -6.19
N TRP A 92 -4.46 -5.86 -5.16
CA TRP A 92 -5.76 -5.36 -4.72
C TRP A 92 -5.67 -3.90 -4.34
N HIS A 93 -6.62 -3.13 -4.83
CA HIS A 93 -6.80 -1.74 -4.42
C HIS A 93 -8.26 -1.50 -4.05
N SER A 94 -8.49 -0.83 -2.92
CA SER A 94 -9.83 -0.42 -2.48
C SER A 94 -9.86 1.08 -2.19
N GLU A 95 -11.07 1.62 -2.11
CA GLU A 95 -11.29 3.02 -1.74
C GLU A 95 -12.24 3.13 -0.57
#